data_da78fa7cfdaf6fef04b799fdca06b4ef
#
_entry.id   da78fa7cfdaf6fef04b799fdca06b4ef
#
_cell.length_a   1.000
_cell.length_b   1.000
_cell.length_c   1.000
_cell.angle_alpha   90.00
_cell.angle_beta   90.00
_cell.angle_gamma   90.00
#
_symmetry.space_group_name_H-M   'P 1'
#
loop_
_entity.id
_entity.type
_entity.pdbx_description
1 polymer ?
#
loop_
_entity_poly.entity_id
_entity_poly.type
_entity_poly.pdbx_seq_one_letter_code
_entity_poly.pdbx_strand_id
1 'polypeptide(L)'
;GVSSLSQPPEHYGLSLVLGSGDIQLYELVNLYSGLANSGIFRPLNLVMDKTVKTGNALLSPGTTWILGDILANGHRPDLPAVWESVKDLPKIAWKTGTSYGHKDAWAIGYSPQLVIGIWVGNFNAKPVVEMNGANITTPILFKVFKKLSDPKEKYWFTPPSSIGTRMVCSISG
;
A
#
# COMPACT_ATOMS: atom_id res chain seq x y z
N GLY A 1 0.34 16.70 3.43
CA GLY A 1 -0.96 16.22 2.98
C GLY A 1 -0.93 15.81 1.53
N VAL A 2 -2.04 15.38 1.00
CA VAL A 2 -2.23 15.04 -0.41
C VAL A 2 -2.70 16.29 -1.12
N SER A 3 -1.87 16.86 -1.99
CA SER A 3 -2.15 18.12 -2.68
C SER A 3 -3.10 17.94 -3.87
N SER A 4 -3.13 16.75 -4.45
CA SER A 4 -4.05 16.41 -5.55
C SER A 4 -5.53 16.37 -5.12
N LEU A 5 -5.83 16.11 -3.84
CA LEU A 5 -7.18 16.22 -3.29
C LEU A 5 -7.45 17.65 -2.82
N SER A 6 -7.57 18.59 -3.76
CA SER A 6 -7.65 20.03 -3.49
C SER A 6 -9.08 20.57 -3.42
N GLN A 7 -10.07 19.77 -3.77
CA GLN A 7 -11.48 20.17 -3.76
C GLN A 7 -12.10 20.01 -2.37
N PRO A 8 -13.20 20.69 -2.05
CA PRO A 8 -13.88 20.53 -0.77
C PRO A 8 -14.46 19.10 -0.61
N PRO A 9 -14.65 18.63 0.62
CA PRO A 9 -15.11 17.24 0.91
C PRO A 9 -16.38 16.84 0.17
N GLU A 10 -17.29 17.77 -0.03
CA GLU A 10 -18.59 17.58 -0.72
C GLU A 10 -18.40 17.16 -2.19
N HIS A 11 -17.31 17.61 -2.83
CA HIS A 11 -16.97 17.25 -4.20
C HIS A 11 -16.67 15.75 -4.33
N TYR A 12 -15.95 15.20 -3.37
CA TYR A 12 -15.58 13.77 -3.40
C TYR A 12 -16.69 12.86 -2.87
N GLY A 13 -17.47 13.35 -1.93
CA GLY A 13 -18.54 12.58 -1.28
C GLY A 13 -18.05 11.30 -0.60
N LEU A 14 -18.96 10.38 -0.29
CA LEU A 14 -18.64 9.11 0.37
C LEU A 14 -17.82 8.15 -0.50
N SER A 15 -17.84 8.34 -1.81
CA SER A 15 -17.07 7.51 -2.75
C SER A 15 -15.56 7.63 -2.59
N LEU A 16 -15.08 8.69 -1.92
CA LEU A 16 -13.65 8.83 -1.59
C LEU A 16 -13.13 7.64 -0.77
N VAL A 17 -13.95 7.07 0.11
CA VAL A 17 -13.60 5.87 0.89
C VAL A 17 -13.32 4.66 0.00
N LEU A 18 -13.94 4.63 -1.19
CA LEU A 18 -13.72 3.59 -2.20
C LEU A 18 -12.57 3.92 -3.18
N GLY A 19 -11.94 5.09 -3.03
CA GLY A 19 -10.81 5.50 -3.85
C GLY A 19 -11.19 6.32 -5.10
N SER A 20 -12.31 7.05 -5.09
CA SER A 20 -12.74 7.86 -6.23
C SER A 20 -11.97 9.18 -6.43
N GLY A 21 -11.04 9.51 -5.56
CA GLY A 21 -10.23 10.74 -5.69
C GLY A 21 -9.04 10.54 -6.62
N ASP A 22 -8.79 11.52 -7.50
CA ASP A 22 -7.57 11.55 -8.31
C ASP A 22 -6.37 11.86 -7.43
N ILE A 23 -5.39 10.96 -7.40
CA ILE A 23 -4.18 11.09 -6.59
C ILE A 23 -2.94 10.84 -7.46
N GLN A 24 -1.88 11.59 -7.20
CA GLN A 24 -0.60 11.35 -7.85
C GLN A 24 0.12 10.17 -7.21
N LEU A 25 0.80 9.35 -8.03
CA LEU A 25 1.46 8.12 -7.56
C LEU A 25 2.44 8.38 -6.41
N TYR A 26 3.25 9.43 -6.50
CA TYR A 26 4.23 9.75 -5.45
C TYR A 26 3.57 10.16 -4.14
N GLU A 27 2.40 10.82 -4.17
CA GLU A 27 1.65 11.17 -2.96
C GLU A 27 1.09 9.93 -2.28
N LEU A 28 0.55 9.00 -3.08
CA LEU A 28 0.05 7.73 -2.54
C LEU A 28 1.19 6.90 -1.94
N VAL A 29 2.34 6.82 -2.61
CA VAL A 29 3.55 6.17 -2.08
C VAL A 29 3.98 6.82 -0.76
N ASN A 30 3.95 8.16 -0.68
CA ASN A 30 4.29 8.87 0.54
C ASN A 30 3.30 8.59 1.69
N LEU A 31 2.01 8.45 1.42
CA LEU A 31 1.03 8.01 2.44
C LEU A 31 1.36 6.61 2.97
N TYR A 32 1.66 5.67 2.09
CA TYR A 32 2.07 4.33 2.52
C TYR A 32 3.41 4.31 3.26
N SER A 33 4.30 5.27 2.98
CA SER A 33 5.53 5.42 3.78
C SER A 33 5.24 5.80 5.23
N GLY A 34 4.17 6.56 5.48
CA GLY A 34 3.68 6.84 6.83
C GLY A 34 3.21 5.58 7.56
N LEU A 35 2.54 4.65 6.86
CA LEU A 35 2.18 3.34 7.42
C LEU A 35 3.42 2.52 7.75
N ALA A 36 4.39 2.44 6.84
CA ALA A 36 5.66 1.75 7.06
C ALA A 36 6.49 2.36 8.20
N ASN A 37 6.25 3.63 8.52
CA ASN A 37 6.96 4.39 9.55
C ASN A 37 6.12 4.57 10.84
N SER A 38 5.39 3.54 11.22
CA SER A 38 4.61 3.48 12.48
C SER A 38 3.63 4.63 12.67
N GLY A 39 3.06 5.13 11.57
CA GLY A 39 2.05 6.19 11.60
C GLY A 39 2.61 7.61 11.59
N ILE A 40 3.92 7.77 11.39
CA ILE A 40 4.57 9.06 11.27
C ILE A 40 4.70 9.44 9.80
N PHE A 41 3.95 10.45 9.39
CA PHE A 41 3.89 10.95 8.02
C PHE A 41 4.86 12.11 7.85
N ARG A 42 5.82 11.97 6.93
CA ARG A 42 6.83 12.99 6.62
C ARG A 42 6.63 13.55 5.22
N PRO A 43 6.94 14.82 5.00
CA PRO A 43 7.01 15.35 3.64
C PRO A 43 8.03 14.58 2.81
N LEU A 44 7.67 14.29 1.56
CA LEU A 44 8.56 13.60 0.64
C LEU A 44 9.82 14.43 0.38
N ASN A 45 10.97 13.77 0.33
CA ASN A 45 12.25 14.38 -0.01
C ASN A 45 12.72 13.81 -1.35
N LEU A 46 12.59 14.60 -2.41
CA LEU A 46 12.96 14.19 -3.78
C LEU A 46 14.45 14.40 -4.10
N VAL A 47 15.13 15.12 -3.25
CA VAL A 47 16.56 15.42 -3.41
C VAL A 47 17.31 14.87 -2.21
N MET A 48 18.51 14.34 -2.42
CA MET A 48 19.37 13.92 -1.32
C MET A 48 19.77 15.16 -0.49
N ASP A 49 18.94 15.47 0.49
CA ASP A 49 19.22 16.49 1.49
C ASP A 49 19.52 15.79 2.81
N LYS A 50 20.48 16.33 3.57
CA LYS A 50 20.85 15.81 4.89
C LYS A 50 19.84 16.16 5.98
N THR A 51 18.88 17.04 5.70
CA THR A 51 17.84 17.46 6.64
C THR A 51 16.70 16.46 6.68
N VAL A 52 16.59 15.75 7.80
CA VAL A 52 15.41 14.90 8.06
C VAL A 52 14.25 15.83 8.42
N LYS A 53 13.25 15.91 7.53
CA LYS A 53 12.03 16.68 7.80
C LYS A 53 11.25 16.04 8.95
N THR A 54 10.77 16.86 9.87
CA THR A 54 9.90 16.42 10.96
C THR A 54 8.60 15.85 10.40
N GLY A 55 8.12 14.77 11.00
CA GLY A 55 6.86 14.13 10.62
C GLY A 55 5.77 14.37 11.65
N ASN A 56 4.53 14.21 11.23
CA ASN A 56 3.35 14.24 12.08
C ASN A 56 2.88 12.83 12.35
N ALA A 57 2.67 12.48 13.62
CA ALA A 57 2.03 11.22 14.01
C ALA A 57 0.52 11.36 13.80
N LEU A 58 -0.02 10.69 12.78
CA LEU A 58 -1.45 10.70 12.46
C LEU A 58 -2.15 9.41 12.86
N LEU A 59 -1.41 8.32 12.95
CA LEU A 59 -1.91 7.00 13.37
C LEU A 59 -1.05 6.44 14.50
N SER A 60 -1.64 5.62 15.35
CA SER A 60 -0.88 4.92 16.39
C SER A 60 -0.01 3.80 15.78
N PRO A 61 1.12 3.45 16.39
CA PRO A 61 1.92 2.29 15.98
C PRO A 61 1.11 0.99 15.98
N GLY A 62 0.17 0.84 16.91
CA GLY A 62 -0.73 -0.33 16.96
C GLY A 62 -1.65 -0.39 15.75
N THR A 63 -2.25 0.72 15.36
CA THR A 63 -3.12 0.80 14.18
C THR A 63 -2.36 0.44 12.90
N THR A 64 -1.16 0.99 12.71
CA THR A 64 -0.36 0.71 11.51
C THR A 64 0.17 -0.72 11.48
N TRP A 65 0.50 -1.28 12.65
CA TRP A 65 0.91 -2.68 12.74
C TRP A 65 -0.22 -3.63 12.36
N ILE A 66 -1.44 -3.44 12.91
CA ILE A 66 -2.63 -4.26 12.58
C ILE A 66 -2.93 -4.16 11.08
N LEU A 67 -2.94 -2.94 10.54
CA LEU A 67 -3.17 -2.74 9.11
C LEU A 67 -2.11 -3.43 8.25
N GLY A 68 -0.84 -3.32 8.63
CA GLY A 68 0.27 -4.00 7.96
C GLY A 68 0.14 -5.52 8.00
N ASP A 69 -0.27 -6.06 9.13
CA ASP A 69 -0.47 -7.51 9.30
C ASP A 69 -1.64 -8.01 8.43
N ILE A 70 -2.77 -7.29 8.42
CA ILE A 70 -3.91 -7.61 7.55
C ILE A 70 -3.49 -7.58 6.07
N LEU A 71 -2.78 -6.54 5.63
CA LEU A 71 -2.36 -6.38 4.25
C LEU A 71 -1.29 -7.39 3.81
N ALA A 72 -0.49 -7.91 4.75
CA ALA A 72 0.56 -8.88 4.45
C ALA A 72 0.08 -10.35 4.50
N ASN A 73 -0.92 -10.65 5.33
CA ASN A 73 -1.37 -12.02 5.61
C ASN A 73 -2.80 -12.29 5.10
N GLY A 74 -3.50 -11.27 4.60
CA GLY A 74 -4.87 -11.43 4.12
C GLY A 74 -4.94 -12.42 2.95
N HIS A 75 -5.88 -13.37 3.05
CA HIS A 75 -6.21 -14.21 1.90
C HIS A 75 -6.71 -13.34 0.74
N ARG A 76 -6.12 -13.52 -0.42
CA ARG A 76 -6.37 -12.72 -1.61
C ARG A 76 -6.95 -13.59 -2.71
N PRO A 77 -8.28 -13.84 -2.69
CA PRO A 77 -8.95 -14.69 -3.67
C PRO A 77 -8.91 -14.11 -5.11
N ASP A 78 -8.60 -12.83 -5.22
CA ASP A 78 -8.39 -12.14 -6.49
C ASP A 78 -7.03 -12.43 -7.14
N LEU A 79 -6.13 -13.13 -6.43
CA LEU A 79 -4.84 -13.54 -6.97
C LEU A 79 -4.93 -14.96 -7.54
N PRO A 80 -4.22 -15.21 -8.63
CA PRO A 80 -4.01 -16.57 -9.07
C PRO A 80 -3.37 -17.43 -7.95
N ALA A 81 -3.86 -18.66 -7.73
CA ALA A 81 -3.34 -19.57 -6.70
C ALA A 81 -1.82 -19.81 -6.81
N VAL A 82 -1.23 -19.55 -7.97
CA VAL A 82 0.20 -19.62 -8.21
C VAL A 82 1.03 -18.72 -7.26
N TRP A 83 0.44 -17.63 -6.73
CA TRP A 83 1.13 -16.74 -5.80
C TRP A 83 1.37 -17.36 -4.43
N GLU A 84 0.49 -18.23 -3.97
CA GLU A 84 0.64 -18.95 -2.70
C GLU A 84 1.77 -19.99 -2.76
N SER A 85 2.11 -20.46 -3.97
CA SER A 85 3.14 -21.48 -4.19
C SER A 85 4.52 -20.88 -4.50
N VAL A 86 4.65 -19.58 -4.73
CA VAL A 86 5.95 -18.95 -5.01
C VAL A 86 6.75 -18.86 -3.71
N LYS A 87 7.70 -19.78 -3.56
CA LYS A 87 8.72 -19.73 -2.51
C LYS A 87 9.62 -18.51 -2.76
N ASP A 88 10.08 -17.86 -1.69
CA ASP A 88 11.02 -16.73 -1.71
C ASP A 88 10.47 -15.36 -2.13
N LEU A 89 9.17 -15.14 -2.00
CA LEU A 89 8.65 -13.77 -2.05
C LEU A 89 8.97 -13.04 -0.74
N PRO A 90 9.42 -11.79 -0.80
CA PRO A 90 9.58 -10.98 0.41
C PRO A 90 8.21 -10.76 1.05
N LYS A 91 8.16 -10.76 2.40
CA LYS A 91 6.95 -10.36 3.11
C LYS A 91 6.71 -8.87 2.89
N ILE A 92 5.58 -8.53 2.32
CA ILE A 92 5.15 -7.15 2.06
C ILE A 92 3.69 -6.98 2.43
N ALA A 93 3.35 -5.83 2.98
CA ALA A 93 1.97 -5.37 3.07
C ALA A 93 1.62 -4.67 1.76
N TRP A 94 0.51 -5.04 1.10
CA TRP A 94 0.21 -4.52 -0.22
C TRP A 94 -1.28 -4.44 -0.51
N LYS A 95 -1.65 -3.51 -1.42
CA LYS A 95 -3.02 -3.29 -1.88
C LYS A 95 -3.04 -2.96 -3.35
N THR A 96 -4.02 -3.51 -4.06
CA THR A 96 -4.31 -3.17 -5.45
C THR A 96 -5.51 -2.23 -5.55
N GLY A 97 -5.58 -1.50 -6.63
CA GLY A 97 -6.71 -0.69 -7.03
C GLY A 97 -6.95 -0.80 -8.53
N THR A 98 -8.22 -0.70 -8.92
CA THR A 98 -8.62 -0.57 -10.31
C THR A 98 -9.65 0.54 -10.37
N SER A 99 -9.41 1.57 -11.20
CA SER A 99 -10.35 2.67 -11.34
C SER A 99 -11.62 2.25 -12.07
N TYR A 100 -12.68 3.02 -11.85
CA TYR A 100 -13.93 2.82 -12.56
C TYR A 100 -13.71 2.90 -14.08
N GLY A 101 -14.28 1.94 -14.82
CA GLY A 101 -14.13 1.83 -16.26
C GLY A 101 -12.77 1.30 -16.72
N HIS A 102 -11.98 0.67 -15.83
CA HIS A 102 -10.70 0.03 -16.17
C HIS A 102 -9.69 0.97 -16.85
N LYS A 103 -9.59 2.21 -16.37
CA LYS A 103 -8.67 3.22 -16.91
C LYS A 103 -7.29 3.12 -16.28
N ASP A 104 -7.24 2.74 -15.01
CA ASP A 104 -6.03 2.69 -14.20
C ASP A 104 -5.96 1.42 -13.37
N ALA A 105 -4.79 0.83 -13.33
CA ALA A 105 -4.44 -0.29 -12.47
C ALA A 105 -3.32 0.15 -11.51
N TRP A 106 -3.51 -0.09 -10.22
CA TRP A 106 -2.63 0.34 -9.14
C TRP A 106 -2.20 -0.84 -8.30
N ALA A 107 -0.96 -0.80 -7.82
CA ALA A 107 -0.51 -1.60 -6.69
C ALA A 107 0.48 -0.79 -5.86
N ILE A 108 0.25 -0.75 -4.54
CA ILE A 108 1.19 -0.18 -3.59
C ILE A 108 1.56 -1.27 -2.60
N GLY A 109 2.86 -1.39 -2.32
CA GLY A 109 3.35 -2.32 -1.31
C GLY A 109 4.41 -1.66 -0.44
N TYR A 110 4.56 -2.16 0.80
CA TYR A 110 5.61 -1.72 1.70
C TYR A 110 6.15 -2.85 2.56
N SER A 111 7.40 -2.70 2.91
CA SER A 111 8.15 -3.44 3.92
C SER A 111 8.77 -2.45 4.90
N PRO A 112 9.48 -2.89 5.95
CA PRO A 112 10.22 -1.97 6.82
C PRO A 112 11.25 -1.09 6.11
N GLN A 113 11.75 -1.49 4.94
CA GLN A 113 12.81 -0.79 4.21
C GLN A 113 12.32 -0.03 2.97
N LEU A 114 11.27 -0.53 2.33
CA LEU A 114 10.88 -0.06 1.00
C LEU A 114 9.37 0.20 0.92
N VAL A 115 9.02 1.25 0.21
CA VAL A 115 7.65 1.47 -0.27
C VAL A 115 7.70 1.60 -1.78
N ILE A 116 6.91 0.82 -2.48
CA ILE A 116 6.88 0.77 -3.94
C ILE A 116 5.45 0.97 -4.42
N GLY A 117 5.27 1.88 -5.36
CA GLY A 117 4.01 2.08 -6.06
C GLY A 117 4.15 1.79 -7.55
N ILE A 118 3.16 1.08 -8.08
CA ILE A 118 3.03 0.78 -9.51
C ILE A 118 1.71 1.36 -10.01
N TRP A 119 1.77 2.08 -11.09
CA TRP A 119 0.62 2.54 -11.85
C TRP A 119 0.76 2.11 -13.29
N VAL A 120 -0.31 1.61 -13.86
CA VAL A 120 -0.43 1.26 -15.28
C VAL A 120 -1.73 1.85 -15.80
N GLY A 121 -1.66 2.60 -16.88
CA GLY A 121 -2.82 3.24 -17.48
C GLY A 121 -2.43 4.06 -18.71
N ASN A 122 -3.44 4.68 -19.31
CA ASN A 122 -3.25 5.60 -20.42
C ASN A 122 -3.32 7.04 -19.93
N PHE A 123 -2.36 7.89 -20.30
CA PHE A 123 -2.37 9.32 -19.94
C PHE A 123 -3.58 10.08 -20.49
N ASN A 124 -4.24 9.56 -21.50
CA ASN A 124 -5.48 10.11 -22.06
C ASN A 124 -6.75 9.50 -21.46
N ALA A 125 -6.61 8.77 -20.35
CA ALA A 125 -7.69 8.11 -19.62
C ALA A 125 -8.57 7.15 -20.47
N LYS A 126 -8.04 6.66 -21.59
CA LYS A 126 -8.72 5.62 -22.38
C LYS A 126 -8.72 4.30 -21.60
N PRO A 127 -9.87 3.64 -21.48
CA PRO A 127 -9.93 2.34 -20.83
C PRO A 127 -9.12 1.29 -21.59
N VAL A 128 -8.59 0.31 -20.86
CA VAL A 128 -7.97 -0.87 -21.43
C VAL A 128 -8.82 -2.09 -21.06
N VAL A 129 -9.21 -2.84 -22.07
CA VAL A 129 -10.01 -4.05 -21.88
C VAL A 129 -9.28 -5.00 -20.93
N GLU A 130 -10.01 -5.56 -19.95
CA GLU A 130 -9.49 -6.49 -18.93
C GLU A 130 -8.40 -5.92 -18.02
N MET A 131 -8.18 -4.60 -17.97
CA MET A 131 -7.25 -4.02 -17.03
C MET A 131 -7.71 -4.31 -15.59
N ASN A 132 -6.87 -5.03 -14.85
CA ASN A 132 -7.09 -5.36 -13.46
C ASN A 132 -5.77 -5.15 -12.67
N GLY A 133 -5.85 -4.40 -11.58
CA GLY A 133 -4.68 -4.12 -10.74
C GLY A 133 -4.00 -5.40 -10.25
N ALA A 134 -4.77 -6.43 -9.85
CA ALA A 134 -4.21 -7.67 -9.37
C ALA A 134 -3.37 -8.41 -10.44
N ASN A 135 -3.87 -8.48 -11.66
CA ASN A 135 -3.22 -9.24 -12.73
C ASN A 135 -2.04 -8.52 -13.39
N ILE A 136 -2.12 -7.18 -13.47
CA ILE A 136 -1.14 -6.38 -14.22
C ILE A 136 -0.07 -5.80 -13.28
N THR A 137 -0.48 -5.11 -12.21
CA THR A 137 0.47 -4.36 -11.37
C THR A 137 1.12 -5.21 -10.29
N THR A 138 0.44 -6.26 -9.79
CA THR A 138 0.99 -7.14 -8.76
C THR A 138 2.25 -7.89 -9.20
N PRO A 139 2.32 -8.52 -10.38
CA PRO A 139 3.55 -9.18 -10.83
C PRO A 139 4.75 -8.23 -10.92
N ILE A 140 4.49 -6.98 -11.35
CA ILE A 140 5.52 -5.96 -11.44
C ILE A 140 5.98 -5.57 -10.03
N LEU A 141 5.04 -5.30 -9.12
CA LEU A 141 5.33 -4.95 -7.73
C LEU A 141 6.23 -5.97 -7.06
N PHE A 142 5.87 -7.26 -7.13
CA PHE A 142 6.66 -8.33 -6.50
C PHE A 142 8.02 -8.53 -7.16
N LYS A 143 8.14 -8.38 -8.49
CA LYS A 143 9.44 -8.44 -9.17
C LYS A 143 10.38 -7.33 -8.70
N VAL A 144 9.86 -6.11 -8.53
CA VAL A 144 10.64 -4.98 -8.06
C VAL A 144 11.07 -5.19 -6.60
N PHE A 145 10.15 -5.61 -5.72
CA PHE A 145 10.50 -5.96 -4.34
C PHE A 145 11.56 -7.06 -4.28
N LYS A 146 11.39 -8.15 -5.03
CA LYS A 146 12.38 -9.25 -5.06
C LYS A 146 13.77 -8.78 -5.50
N LYS A 147 13.84 -7.79 -6.40
CA LYS A 147 15.12 -7.25 -6.89
C LYS A 147 15.77 -6.28 -5.90
N LEU A 148 14.97 -5.50 -5.17
CA LEU A 148 15.47 -4.43 -4.30
C LEU A 148 15.61 -4.84 -2.84
N SER A 149 14.89 -5.87 -2.38
CA SER A 149 15.00 -6.38 -1.02
C SER A 149 16.29 -7.20 -0.85
N ASP A 150 16.98 -7.00 0.27
CA ASP A 150 18.10 -7.88 0.63
C ASP A 150 17.53 -9.23 1.12
N PRO A 151 17.87 -10.37 0.49
CA PRO A 151 17.42 -11.70 0.93
C PRO A 151 17.84 -12.07 2.35
N LYS A 152 18.86 -11.40 2.90
CA LYS A 152 19.35 -11.60 4.26
C LYS A 152 18.53 -10.84 5.30
N GLU A 153 17.85 -9.78 4.91
CA GLU A 153 17.00 -8.97 5.78
C GLU A 153 15.58 -9.52 5.82
N LYS A 154 15.33 -10.50 6.70
CA LYS A 154 14.03 -11.16 6.87
C LYS A 154 13.19 -10.58 8.02
N TYR A 155 13.49 -9.36 8.51
CA TYR A 155 12.71 -8.79 9.59
C TYR A 155 11.41 -8.16 9.10
N TRP A 156 10.39 -8.29 9.92
CA TRP A 156 9.08 -7.68 9.76
C TRP A 156 8.82 -6.74 10.94
N PHE A 157 7.79 -5.93 10.83
CA PHE A 157 7.38 -5.04 11.91
C PHE A 157 7.08 -5.83 13.19
N THR A 158 7.68 -5.42 14.29
CA THR A 158 7.40 -6.00 15.61
C THR A 158 6.09 -5.44 16.16
N PRO A 159 5.19 -6.27 16.70
CA PRO A 159 3.98 -5.76 17.34
C PRO A 159 4.34 -4.85 18.51
N PRO A 160 3.77 -3.64 18.59
CA PRO A 160 4.00 -2.77 19.74
C PRO A 160 3.31 -3.33 20.98
N SER A 161 3.77 -2.94 22.18
CA SER A 161 3.24 -3.40 23.46
C SER A 161 1.75 -3.09 23.69
N SER A 162 1.19 -2.17 22.94
CA SER A 162 -0.24 -1.83 22.95
C SER A 162 -1.12 -2.86 22.22
N ILE A 163 -0.54 -3.83 21.51
CA ILE A 163 -1.29 -4.89 20.82
C ILE A 163 -1.35 -6.12 21.71
N GLY A 164 -2.56 -6.56 22.00
CA GLY A 164 -2.84 -7.82 22.69
C GLY A 164 -3.51 -8.82 21.76
N THR A 165 -3.44 -10.11 22.13
CA THR A 165 -4.17 -11.18 21.47
C THR A 165 -5.35 -11.63 22.32
N ARG A 166 -6.46 -11.97 21.68
CA ARG A 166 -7.65 -12.53 22.33
C ARG A 166 -8.08 -13.80 21.61
N MET A 167 -8.35 -14.83 22.38
CA MET A 167 -9.02 -16.02 21.86
C MET A 167 -10.46 -15.71 21.51
N VAL A 168 -10.86 -16.04 20.30
CA VAL A 168 -12.24 -15.88 19.82
C VAL A 168 -12.74 -17.22 19.27
N CYS A 169 -14.03 -17.42 19.28
CA CYS A 169 -14.65 -18.59 18.65
C CYS A 169 -14.47 -18.51 17.13
N SER A 170 -14.03 -19.59 16.52
CA SER A 170 -13.81 -19.66 15.06
C SER A 170 -15.09 -19.52 14.23
N ILE A 171 -16.26 -19.72 14.85
CA ILE A 171 -17.57 -19.69 14.17
C ILE A 171 -18.27 -18.34 14.40
N SER A 172 -18.18 -17.79 15.60
CA SER A 172 -18.96 -16.59 15.99
C SER A 172 -18.12 -15.32 16.19
N GLY A 173 -16.79 -15.41 16.12
CA GLY A 173 -15.88 -14.29 16.34
C GLY A 173 -15.63 -13.97 17.81
#